data_1415585cbb896734048a57d694c8fdd6
#
_entry.id   1415585cbb896734048a57d694c8fdd6
#
_cell.length_a   1.000
_cell.length_b   1.000
_cell.length_c   1.000
_cell.angle_alpha   90.00
_cell.angle_beta   90.00
_cell.angle_gamma   90.00
#
_symmetry.space_group_name_H-M   'P 1'
#
loop_
_entity.id
_entity.type
_entity.pdbx_description
1 polymer ?
#
loop_
_entity_poly.entity_id
_entity_poly.type
_entity_poly.pdbx_seq_one_letter_code
_entity_poly.pdbx_strand_id
1 'polypeptide(L)'
;MNRAELRSAALDIFQHVMRAVDARVAVRRAISIDEKTFRVFKDEFKLAGRPIYVVGAGKAALSMSLGLNDVLGDRIERGVISTTHAATNESLPTSHAVFYGGHPLPNQESLRAAEAAFELLNEANQKRGFVIFLISGGASAMIERPISDDITLEDLQVANRQLITCGATIAEINSVRRCFSAVKGGGLATPLSDTEFITFIISDTNDGDESSVGSGPTLPADVDAPEPLQVLESHGLIRTLPSSILQAIREYKKVDARRAFSPFYILLDNSVALDAAAERAAQMDLWTQFASDIVEQPIDEGAVQLVNRALEAKAPGSVLISGGEFSCAVSGNGRGGRNLETVLRSAIRLSEVEPTTHTVVLSAGTDGIDGSSFAAGAIADETTVSRARELEMDPNDFLARSDSHAFFEALGDLIVTGPTGTNVRDLRIVLTA
;
A
#
# COMPACT_ATOMS: atom_id res chain seq x y z
N MET A 1 -29.83 14.17 -9.20
CA MET A 1 -29.08 14.79 -8.07
C MET A 1 -28.46 16.10 -8.55
N ASN A 2 -28.46 17.14 -7.71
CA ASN A 2 -27.70 18.35 -8.03
C ASN A 2 -26.20 18.16 -7.70
N ARG A 3 -25.36 19.12 -8.09
CA ARG A 3 -23.90 19.06 -7.89
C ARG A 3 -23.49 18.85 -6.42
N ALA A 4 -24.13 19.57 -5.50
CA ALA A 4 -23.80 19.46 -4.07
C ALA A 4 -24.15 18.08 -3.51
N GLU A 5 -25.27 17.51 -3.95
CA GLU A 5 -25.67 16.14 -3.60
C GLU A 5 -24.70 15.11 -4.16
N LEU A 6 -24.20 15.28 -5.41
CA LEU A 6 -23.18 14.39 -6.00
C LEU A 6 -21.86 14.45 -5.23
N ARG A 7 -21.37 15.65 -4.87
CA ARG A 7 -20.17 15.79 -4.04
C ARG A 7 -20.34 15.11 -2.68
N SER A 8 -21.50 15.29 -2.05
CA SER A 8 -21.81 14.63 -0.78
C SER A 8 -21.84 13.10 -0.93
N ALA A 9 -22.43 12.59 -2.01
CA ALA A 9 -22.50 11.17 -2.30
C ALA A 9 -21.09 10.56 -2.54
N ALA A 10 -20.22 11.24 -3.31
CA ALA A 10 -18.85 10.79 -3.54
C ALA A 10 -18.06 10.68 -2.23
N LEU A 11 -18.18 11.69 -1.37
CA LEU A 11 -17.50 11.68 -0.06
C LEU A 11 -18.07 10.62 0.88
N ASP A 12 -19.37 10.37 0.87
CA ASP A 12 -19.99 9.33 1.69
C ASP A 12 -19.59 7.92 1.22
N ILE A 13 -19.52 7.69 -0.10
CA ILE A 13 -18.97 6.44 -0.66
C ILE A 13 -17.51 6.26 -0.18
N PHE A 14 -16.66 7.27 -0.32
CA PHE A 14 -15.28 7.21 0.13
C PHE A 14 -15.16 6.90 1.63
N GLN A 15 -15.96 7.59 2.48
CA GLN A 15 -15.95 7.33 3.93
C GLN A 15 -16.44 5.91 4.27
N HIS A 16 -17.40 5.36 3.50
CA HIS A 16 -17.84 3.98 3.67
C HIS A 16 -16.72 3.00 3.35
N VAL A 17 -16.00 3.22 2.25
CA VAL A 17 -14.82 2.44 1.87
C VAL A 17 -13.77 2.48 2.97
N MET A 18 -13.43 3.64 3.52
CA MET A 18 -12.42 3.75 4.58
C MET A 18 -12.78 2.94 5.83
N ARG A 19 -14.06 2.79 6.14
CA ARG A 19 -14.53 1.89 7.23
C ARG A 19 -14.42 0.41 6.85
N ALA A 20 -14.65 0.08 5.58
CA ALA A 20 -14.58 -1.31 5.09
C ALA A 20 -13.13 -1.83 5.04
N VAL A 21 -12.16 -0.95 4.72
CA VAL A 21 -10.74 -1.29 4.62
C VAL A 21 -9.95 -1.00 5.90
N ASP A 22 -10.61 -0.89 7.05
CA ASP A 22 -9.94 -0.73 8.35
C ASP A 22 -9.17 -2.00 8.71
N ALA A 23 -7.84 -1.88 8.79
CA ALA A 23 -6.93 -2.99 9.02
C ALA A 23 -7.14 -3.68 10.39
N ARG A 24 -7.47 -2.91 11.44
CA ARG A 24 -7.76 -3.44 12.78
C ARG A 24 -9.03 -4.28 12.77
N VAL A 25 -10.08 -3.78 12.12
CA VAL A 25 -11.37 -4.47 12.00
C VAL A 25 -11.21 -5.73 11.14
N ALA A 26 -10.43 -5.68 10.05
CA ALA A 26 -10.18 -6.82 9.19
C ALA A 26 -9.53 -7.99 9.94
N VAL A 27 -8.48 -7.71 10.74
CA VAL A 27 -7.85 -8.74 11.57
C VAL A 27 -8.85 -9.32 12.57
N ARG A 28 -9.60 -8.47 13.29
CA ARG A 28 -10.59 -8.93 14.29
C ARG A 28 -11.68 -9.82 13.69
N ARG A 29 -12.09 -9.55 12.46
CA ARG A 29 -13.10 -10.36 11.76
C ARG A 29 -12.57 -11.70 11.27
N ALA A 30 -11.27 -11.74 10.94
CA ALA A 30 -10.63 -12.91 10.37
C ALA A 30 -10.34 -14.00 11.41
N ILE A 31 -10.20 -13.64 12.69
CA ILE A 31 -9.67 -14.52 13.72
C ILE A 31 -10.62 -14.74 14.90
N SER A 32 -10.47 -15.89 15.52
CA SER A 32 -11.04 -16.17 16.85
C SER A 32 -10.12 -17.15 17.62
N ILE A 33 -10.23 -17.15 18.93
CA ILE A 33 -9.42 -18.01 19.79
C ILE A 33 -10.27 -18.59 20.92
N ASP A 34 -10.04 -19.86 21.23
CA ASP A 34 -10.47 -20.50 22.47
C ASP A 34 -9.24 -20.94 23.30
N GLU A 35 -9.43 -21.75 24.32
CA GLU A 35 -8.33 -22.17 25.19
C GLU A 35 -7.18 -22.90 24.47
N LYS A 36 -7.46 -23.63 23.40
CA LYS A 36 -6.52 -24.54 22.73
C LYS A 36 -6.35 -24.29 21.24
N THR A 37 -7.29 -23.57 20.60
CA THR A 37 -7.38 -23.46 19.16
C THR A 37 -7.45 -21.99 18.74
N PHE A 38 -6.55 -21.61 17.87
CA PHE A 38 -6.61 -20.36 17.13
C PHE A 38 -7.22 -20.63 15.76
N ARG A 39 -8.21 -19.83 15.36
CA ARG A 39 -8.89 -19.97 14.09
C ARG A 39 -8.66 -18.75 13.23
N VAL A 40 -8.44 -19.00 11.95
CA VAL A 40 -8.38 -17.98 10.91
C VAL A 40 -9.38 -18.38 9.84
N PHE A 41 -10.47 -17.62 9.72
CA PHE A 41 -11.62 -18.02 8.88
C PHE A 41 -12.09 -19.44 9.22
N LYS A 42 -11.88 -20.40 8.29
CA LYS A 42 -12.25 -21.82 8.47
C LYS A 42 -11.09 -22.70 8.94
N ASP A 43 -9.88 -22.18 8.94
CA ASP A 43 -8.68 -22.96 9.29
C ASP A 43 -8.44 -22.94 10.81
N GLU A 44 -8.00 -24.05 11.36
CA GLU A 44 -7.77 -24.24 12.78
C GLU A 44 -6.30 -24.58 13.08
N PHE A 45 -5.71 -23.88 14.05
CA PHE A 45 -4.33 -24.05 14.52
C PHE A 45 -4.34 -24.45 16.00
N LYS A 46 -3.77 -25.61 16.32
CA LYS A 46 -3.70 -26.09 17.71
C LYS A 46 -2.54 -25.40 18.45
N LEU A 47 -2.84 -24.54 19.38
CA LEU A 47 -1.83 -23.84 20.16
C LEU A 47 -1.24 -24.71 21.28
N ALA A 48 -2.04 -25.56 21.94
CA ALA A 48 -1.57 -26.50 22.99
C ALA A 48 -0.66 -25.84 24.04
N GLY A 49 -0.91 -24.58 24.42
CA GLY A 49 -0.10 -23.82 25.35
C GLY A 49 1.19 -23.22 24.80
N ARG A 50 1.41 -23.30 23.49
CA ARG A 50 2.56 -22.65 22.83
C ARG A 50 2.47 -21.13 22.96
N PRO A 51 3.60 -20.43 23.25
CA PRO A 51 3.64 -18.97 23.23
C PRO A 51 3.42 -18.43 21.81
N ILE A 52 2.69 -17.31 21.70
CA ILE A 52 2.42 -16.65 20.44
C ILE A 52 3.39 -15.47 20.28
N TYR A 53 4.03 -15.40 19.12
CA TYR A 53 4.93 -14.32 18.75
C TYR A 53 4.39 -13.57 17.54
N VAL A 54 4.61 -12.26 17.48
CA VAL A 54 4.11 -11.41 16.40
C VAL A 54 5.25 -10.62 15.75
N VAL A 55 5.34 -10.65 14.44
CA VAL A 55 6.24 -9.77 13.67
C VAL A 55 5.41 -9.04 12.62
N GLY A 56 5.36 -7.72 12.74
CA GLY A 56 4.63 -6.86 11.81
C GLY A 56 5.55 -5.91 11.05
N ALA A 57 5.32 -5.74 9.75
CA ALA A 57 6.03 -4.77 8.93
C ALA A 57 5.13 -4.16 7.86
N GLY A 58 5.19 -2.82 7.72
CA GLY A 58 4.45 -2.06 6.71
C GLY A 58 3.54 -0.98 7.29
N LYS A 59 2.89 -0.21 6.39
CA LYS A 59 2.03 0.93 6.76
C LYS A 59 0.85 0.54 7.65
N ALA A 60 0.29 -0.66 7.46
CA ALA A 60 -0.84 -1.18 8.22
C ALA A 60 -0.43 -2.03 9.45
N ALA A 61 0.86 -2.32 9.63
CA ALA A 61 1.32 -3.28 10.64
C ALA A 61 0.90 -2.93 12.07
N LEU A 62 0.88 -1.65 12.45
CA LEU A 62 0.43 -1.22 13.77
C LEU A 62 -1.08 -1.45 13.96
N SER A 63 -1.91 -1.05 12.99
CA SER A 63 -3.36 -1.25 13.03
C SER A 63 -3.73 -2.73 13.04
N MET A 64 -3.04 -3.55 12.24
CA MET A 64 -3.20 -5.01 12.26
C MET A 64 -2.83 -5.60 13.63
N SER A 65 -1.72 -5.12 14.23
CA SER A 65 -1.26 -5.58 15.53
C SER A 65 -2.22 -5.20 16.66
N LEU A 66 -2.81 -4.01 16.62
CA LEU A 66 -3.89 -3.60 17.53
C LEU A 66 -5.10 -4.53 17.38
N GLY A 67 -5.51 -4.85 16.14
CA GLY A 67 -6.60 -5.80 15.90
C GLY A 67 -6.31 -7.21 16.42
N LEU A 68 -5.07 -7.67 16.28
CA LEU A 68 -4.63 -8.95 16.82
C LEU A 68 -4.64 -8.93 18.35
N ASN A 69 -4.15 -7.85 18.95
CA ASN A 69 -4.15 -7.68 20.42
C ASN A 69 -5.56 -7.58 21.01
N ASP A 70 -6.53 -6.99 20.30
CA ASP A 70 -7.94 -6.95 20.73
C ASP A 70 -8.52 -8.36 20.97
N VAL A 71 -8.05 -9.36 20.21
CA VAL A 71 -8.57 -10.73 20.28
C VAL A 71 -7.68 -11.64 21.14
N LEU A 72 -6.36 -11.51 21.04
CA LEU A 72 -5.40 -12.41 21.68
C LEU A 72 -4.96 -11.91 23.07
N GLY A 73 -4.89 -10.58 23.27
CA GLY A 73 -4.49 -9.96 24.54
C GLY A 73 -3.18 -10.52 25.10
N ASP A 74 -3.21 -10.92 26.37
CA ASP A 74 -2.06 -11.44 27.10
C ASP A 74 -1.53 -12.81 26.59
N ARG A 75 -2.16 -13.40 25.58
CA ARG A 75 -1.63 -14.62 24.93
C ARG A 75 -0.47 -14.34 24.01
N ILE A 76 -0.27 -13.07 23.62
CA ILE A 76 0.91 -12.66 22.87
C ILE A 76 2.07 -12.51 23.83
N GLU A 77 3.03 -13.41 23.73
CA GLU A 77 4.27 -13.41 24.54
C GLU A 77 5.12 -12.20 24.24
N ARG A 78 5.42 -11.96 22.94
CA ARG A 78 6.23 -10.85 22.46
C ARG A 78 5.86 -10.47 21.02
N GLY A 79 6.06 -9.18 20.69
CA GLY A 79 5.88 -8.66 19.34
C GLY A 79 6.98 -7.68 18.92
N VAL A 80 7.28 -7.65 17.62
CA VAL A 80 8.14 -6.66 16.97
C VAL A 80 7.36 -6.09 15.80
N ILE A 81 7.12 -4.77 15.81
CA ILE A 81 6.33 -4.07 14.82
C ILE A 81 7.16 -2.95 14.20
N SER A 82 7.33 -2.96 12.89
CA SER A 82 7.95 -1.87 12.13
C SER A 82 6.93 -1.20 11.23
N THR A 83 6.73 0.09 11.42
CA THR A 83 5.70 0.87 10.73
C THR A 83 6.17 2.30 10.46
N THR A 84 5.36 3.11 9.78
CA THR A 84 5.53 4.56 9.72
C THR A 84 5.03 5.21 11.02
N HIS A 85 5.32 6.50 11.22
CA HIS A 85 4.73 7.27 12.32
C HIS A 85 3.20 7.21 12.18
N ALA A 86 2.56 6.50 13.10
CA ALA A 86 1.11 6.34 13.05
C ALA A 86 0.42 7.57 13.64
N ALA A 87 -0.68 7.96 13.04
CA ALA A 87 -1.58 9.00 13.54
C ALA A 87 -2.49 8.52 14.69
N THR A 88 -2.16 7.41 15.33
CA THR A 88 -2.94 6.90 16.47
C THR A 88 -2.27 7.21 17.79
N ASN A 89 -3.05 7.67 18.76
CA ASN A 89 -2.62 7.83 20.16
C ASN A 89 -2.67 6.49 20.93
N GLU A 90 -3.04 5.40 20.26
CA GLU A 90 -3.11 4.09 20.86
C GLU A 90 -1.75 3.41 20.84
N SER A 91 -1.35 2.81 21.94
CA SER A 91 -0.09 2.09 22.08
C SER A 91 -0.37 0.59 22.25
N LEU A 92 0.53 -0.21 21.69
CA LEU A 92 0.56 -1.64 21.97
C LEU A 92 1.04 -1.91 23.40
N PRO A 93 0.73 -3.09 23.98
CA PRO A 93 1.29 -3.53 25.26
C PRO A 93 2.82 -3.51 25.27
N THR A 94 3.42 -3.40 26.45
CA THR A 94 4.89 -3.36 26.64
C THR A 94 5.61 -4.63 26.18
N SER A 95 4.86 -5.72 25.94
CA SER A 95 5.38 -6.92 25.28
C SER A 95 5.77 -6.71 23.81
N HIS A 96 5.36 -5.59 23.20
CA HIS A 96 5.69 -5.25 21.83
C HIS A 96 6.77 -4.15 21.77
N ALA A 97 7.79 -4.39 20.93
CA ALA A 97 8.73 -3.36 20.49
C ALA A 97 8.23 -2.74 19.17
N VAL A 98 8.09 -1.42 19.15
CA VAL A 98 7.64 -0.68 17.95
C VAL A 98 8.79 0.16 17.41
N PHE A 99 9.05 0.03 16.12
CA PHE A 99 10.08 0.74 15.38
C PHE A 99 9.44 1.58 14.28
N TYR A 100 10.03 2.75 14.02
CA TYR A 100 9.58 3.64 12.95
C TYR A 100 10.54 3.56 11.76
N GLY A 101 10.33 2.53 10.95
CA GLY A 101 11.12 2.24 9.76
C GLY A 101 10.97 3.31 8.67
N GLY A 102 12.01 3.48 7.87
CA GLY A 102 11.99 4.43 6.76
C GLY A 102 11.11 3.99 5.60
N HIS A 103 10.57 4.96 4.85
CA HIS A 103 9.84 4.73 3.62
C HIS A 103 9.96 5.96 2.70
N PRO A 104 10.26 5.86 1.41
CA PRO A 104 10.48 4.61 0.63
C PRO A 104 11.88 3.99 0.78
N LEU A 105 12.79 4.62 1.52
CA LEU A 105 14.15 4.14 1.77
C LEU A 105 14.31 3.69 3.23
N PRO A 106 15.08 2.62 3.49
CA PRO A 106 15.34 2.17 4.85
C PRO A 106 16.11 3.22 5.66
N ASN A 107 15.90 3.22 6.97
CA ASN A 107 16.63 4.03 7.94
C ASN A 107 17.24 3.15 9.03
N GLN A 108 17.88 3.75 10.03
CA GLN A 108 18.50 3.00 11.13
C GLN A 108 17.47 2.17 11.92
N GLU A 109 16.24 2.69 12.09
CA GLU A 109 15.16 1.96 12.77
C GLU A 109 14.69 0.74 11.97
N SER A 110 14.79 0.78 10.62
CA SER A 110 14.51 -0.39 9.77
C SER A 110 15.48 -1.54 10.05
N LEU A 111 16.77 -1.23 10.27
CA LEU A 111 17.78 -2.23 10.60
C LEU A 111 17.56 -2.79 12.02
N ARG A 112 17.30 -1.92 12.99
CA ARG A 112 17.02 -2.32 14.38
C ARG A 112 15.76 -3.18 14.48
N ALA A 113 14.73 -2.86 13.71
CA ALA A 113 13.51 -3.66 13.63
C ALA A 113 13.79 -5.08 13.13
N ALA A 114 14.64 -5.21 12.09
CA ALA A 114 15.01 -6.52 11.58
C ALA A 114 15.85 -7.32 12.58
N GLU A 115 16.83 -6.71 13.24
CA GLU A 115 17.59 -7.36 14.31
C GLU A 115 16.69 -7.91 15.41
N ALA A 116 15.80 -7.06 15.95
CA ALA A 116 14.85 -7.45 16.98
C ALA A 116 13.90 -8.57 16.51
N ALA A 117 13.47 -8.52 15.23
CA ALA A 117 12.61 -9.55 14.65
C ALA A 117 13.34 -10.89 14.52
N PHE A 118 14.59 -10.90 14.05
CA PHE A 118 15.38 -12.14 13.96
C PHE A 118 15.69 -12.73 15.33
N GLU A 119 15.98 -11.92 16.35
CA GLU A 119 16.13 -12.37 17.74
C GLU A 119 14.84 -13.01 18.27
N LEU A 120 13.69 -12.35 18.08
CA LEU A 120 12.37 -12.85 18.46
C LEU A 120 12.04 -14.17 17.77
N LEU A 121 12.32 -14.28 16.46
CA LEU A 121 12.04 -15.48 15.67
C LEU A 121 12.95 -16.67 16.10
N ASN A 122 14.21 -16.42 16.46
CA ASN A 122 15.08 -17.43 17.04
C ASN A 122 14.56 -17.93 18.39
N GLU A 123 14.10 -17.01 19.25
CA GLU A 123 13.44 -17.37 20.53
C GLU A 123 12.18 -18.21 20.28
N ALA A 124 11.33 -17.78 19.36
CA ALA A 124 10.11 -18.49 18.99
C ALA A 124 10.42 -19.92 18.51
N ASN A 125 11.45 -20.07 17.69
CA ASN A 125 11.89 -21.39 17.20
C ASN A 125 12.40 -22.29 18.32
N GLN A 126 13.22 -21.76 19.25
CA GLN A 126 13.73 -22.51 20.43
C GLN A 126 12.58 -22.97 21.34
N LYS A 127 11.58 -22.12 21.55
CA LYS A 127 10.43 -22.42 22.39
C LYS A 127 9.29 -23.19 21.66
N ARG A 128 9.49 -23.51 20.37
CA ARG A 128 8.45 -24.11 19.50
C ARG A 128 7.12 -23.37 19.58
N GLY A 129 7.19 -22.04 19.55
CA GLY A 129 6.05 -21.14 19.63
C GLY A 129 5.14 -21.23 18.40
N PHE A 130 4.20 -20.30 18.30
CA PHE A 130 3.40 -20.05 17.11
C PHE A 130 3.67 -18.61 16.66
N VAL A 131 4.00 -18.38 15.38
CA VAL A 131 4.35 -17.05 14.89
C VAL A 131 3.27 -16.52 13.95
N ILE A 132 2.88 -15.27 14.16
CA ILE A 132 1.95 -14.54 13.29
C ILE A 132 2.70 -13.36 12.67
N PHE A 133 2.82 -13.39 11.34
CA PHE A 133 3.36 -12.25 10.57
C PHE A 133 2.21 -11.35 10.10
N LEU A 134 2.42 -10.03 10.19
CA LEU A 134 1.50 -8.98 9.76
C LEU A 134 2.20 -8.13 8.70
N ILE A 135 1.93 -8.39 7.43
CA ILE A 135 2.67 -7.78 6.31
C ILE A 135 1.75 -6.88 5.50
N SER A 136 2.24 -5.69 5.16
CA SER A 136 1.52 -4.76 4.29
C SER A 136 2.47 -3.92 3.45
N GLY A 137 1.95 -3.09 2.57
CA GLY A 137 2.71 -2.18 1.74
C GLY A 137 3.71 -1.34 2.51
N GLY A 138 4.87 -1.10 1.91
CA GLY A 138 5.99 -0.38 2.52
C GLY A 138 6.93 -1.24 3.38
N ALA A 139 6.58 -2.48 3.73
CA ALA A 139 7.41 -3.36 4.55
C ALA A 139 8.84 -3.53 4.00
N SER A 140 9.00 -3.50 2.68
CA SER A 140 10.30 -3.64 1.99
C SER A 140 11.38 -2.66 2.46
N ALA A 141 11.00 -1.48 2.93
CA ALA A 141 11.94 -0.48 3.44
C ALA A 141 11.88 -0.36 4.97
N MET A 142 10.74 -0.66 5.58
CA MET A 142 10.52 -0.48 7.02
C MET A 142 11.20 -1.55 7.88
N ILE A 143 11.46 -2.74 7.32
CA ILE A 143 12.22 -3.79 7.99
C ILE A 143 13.27 -4.31 7.02
N GLU A 144 14.55 -4.12 7.33
CA GLU A 144 15.66 -4.45 6.43
C GLU A 144 16.87 -4.94 7.20
N ARG A 145 17.50 -5.99 6.68
CA ARG A 145 18.79 -6.49 7.14
C ARG A 145 19.64 -6.85 5.92
N PRO A 146 20.81 -6.24 5.76
CA PRO A 146 21.71 -6.64 4.70
C PRO A 146 22.16 -8.09 4.87
N ILE A 147 22.45 -8.77 3.75
CA ILE A 147 22.90 -10.15 3.74
C ILE A 147 24.36 -10.30 4.20
N SER A 148 25.13 -9.21 4.18
CA SER A 148 26.53 -9.12 4.60
C SER A 148 26.75 -7.85 5.40
N ASP A 149 27.67 -7.91 6.37
CA ASP A 149 28.09 -6.76 7.19
C ASP A 149 28.87 -5.70 6.37
N ASP A 150 29.35 -6.07 5.17
CA ASP A 150 30.01 -5.14 4.24
C ASP A 150 29.03 -4.17 3.56
N ILE A 151 27.74 -4.43 3.64
CA ILE A 151 26.68 -3.59 3.05
C ILE A 151 26.21 -2.60 4.10
N THR A 152 26.50 -1.32 3.90
CA THR A 152 26.09 -0.24 4.79
C THR A 152 24.64 0.19 4.56
N LEU A 153 24.07 0.94 5.51
CA LEU A 153 22.76 1.59 5.32
C LEU A 153 22.77 2.55 4.12
N GLU A 154 23.87 3.27 3.90
CA GLU A 154 24.03 4.16 2.76
C GLU A 154 24.01 3.38 1.43
N ASP A 155 24.70 2.24 1.36
CA ASP A 155 24.67 1.37 0.18
C ASP A 155 23.24 0.89 -0.12
N LEU A 156 22.49 0.47 0.91
CA LEU A 156 21.08 0.09 0.78
C LEU A 156 20.22 1.25 0.27
N GLN A 157 20.43 2.46 0.78
CA GLN A 157 19.67 3.64 0.35
C GLN A 157 19.99 4.03 -1.09
N VAL A 158 21.25 4.00 -1.48
CA VAL A 158 21.70 4.28 -2.86
C VAL A 158 21.10 3.24 -3.81
N ALA A 159 21.25 1.95 -3.50
CA ALA A 159 20.72 0.88 -4.33
C ALA A 159 19.20 0.95 -4.49
N ASN A 160 18.47 1.12 -3.39
CA ASN A 160 17.02 1.23 -3.45
C ASN A 160 16.55 2.46 -4.22
N ARG A 161 17.19 3.62 -4.06
CA ARG A 161 16.87 4.84 -4.81
C ARG A 161 17.05 4.63 -6.31
N GLN A 162 18.18 4.05 -6.72
CA GLN A 162 18.44 3.80 -8.15
C GLN A 162 17.44 2.80 -8.73
N LEU A 163 17.11 1.72 -8.02
CA LEU A 163 16.14 0.74 -8.47
C LEU A 163 14.73 1.32 -8.61
N ILE A 164 14.30 2.21 -7.70
CA ILE A 164 12.97 2.84 -7.78
C ILE A 164 12.89 3.82 -8.96
N THR A 165 14.02 4.45 -9.35
CA THR A 165 14.01 5.53 -10.35
C THR A 165 14.48 5.09 -11.75
N CYS A 166 14.92 3.84 -11.93
CA CYS A 166 15.47 3.38 -13.23
C CYS A 166 14.41 2.97 -14.26
N GLY A 167 13.13 2.94 -13.90
CA GLY A 167 12.05 2.50 -14.78
C GLY A 167 11.86 0.98 -14.84
N ALA A 168 12.50 0.22 -13.93
CA ALA A 168 12.28 -1.21 -13.80
C ALA A 168 10.90 -1.54 -13.24
N THR A 169 10.35 -2.68 -13.64
CA THR A 169 9.11 -3.23 -13.05
C THR A 169 9.30 -3.64 -11.60
N ILE A 170 8.21 -3.76 -10.83
CA ILE A 170 8.30 -4.20 -9.43
C ILE A 170 8.90 -5.61 -9.29
N ALA A 171 8.62 -6.51 -10.24
CA ALA A 171 9.19 -7.85 -10.29
C ALA A 171 10.71 -7.80 -10.49
N GLU A 172 11.21 -6.96 -11.40
CA GLU A 172 12.64 -6.73 -11.63
C GLU A 172 13.31 -6.13 -10.39
N ILE A 173 12.72 -5.08 -9.81
CA ILE A 173 13.22 -4.45 -8.58
C ILE A 173 13.34 -5.48 -7.45
N ASN A 174 12.31 -6.29 -7.23
CA ASN A 174 12.28 -7.29 -6.17
C ASN A 174 13.27 -8.41 -6.41
N SER A 175 13.51 -8.81 -7.68
CA SER A 175 14.52 -9.83 -8.02
C SER A 175 15.93 -9.39 -7.58
N VAL A 176 16.27 -8.12 -7.81
CA VAL A 176 17.55 -7.53 -7.42
C VAL A 176 17.63 -7.34 -5.89
N ARG A 177 16.59 -6.79 -5.26
CA ARG A 177 16.55 -6.53 -3.81
C ARG A 177 16.77 -7.78 -2.96
N ARG A 178 16.25 -8.92 -3.40
CA ARG A 178 16.43 -10.22 -2.70
C ARG A 178 17.88 -10.64 -2.58
N CYS A 179 18.74 -10.21 -3.50
CA CYS A 179 20.14 -10.62 -3.53
C CYS A 179 21.00 -9.99 -2.42
N PHE A 180 20.59 -8.85 -1.89
CA PHE A 180 21.36 -8.14 -0.86
C PHE A 180 20.61 -7.96 0.47
N SER A 181 19.43 -8.59 0.60
CA SER A 181 18.57 -8.53 1.79
C SER A 181 18.37 -9.91 2.42
N ALA A 182 18.57 -10.00 3.71
CA ALA A 182 18.26 -11.20 4.49
C ALA A 182 16.77 -11.32 4.86
N VAL A 183 15.97 -10.26 4.61
CA VAL A 183 14.55 -10.20 4.96
C VAL A 183 13.67 -10.67 3.80
N LYS A 184 13.98 -10.25 2.58
CA LYS A 184 13.13 -10.40 1.39
C LYS A 184 13.10 -11.83 0.83
N GLY A 185 12.05 -12.16 0.07
CA GLY A 185 11.93 -13.47 -0.60
C GLY A 185 11.88 -14.65 0.36
N GLY A 186 11.13 -14.53 1.46
CA GLY A 186 11.02 -15.55 2.50
C GLY A 186 12.12 -15.49 3.55
N GLY A 187 13.08 -14.56 3.41
CA GLY A 187 14.26 -14.47 4.28
C GLY A 187 13.91 -14.26 5.76
N LEU A 188 12.90 -13.44 6.05
CA LEU A 188 12.48 -13.18 7.43
C LEU A 188 12.00 -14.44 8.17
N ALA A 189 11.41 -15.40 7.48
CA ALA A 189 10.95 -16.65 8.06
C ALA A 189 12.05 -17.73 8.19
N THR A 190 13.29 -17.46 7.75
CA THR A 190 14.37 -18.46 7.76
C THR A 190 14.72 -19.03 9.13
N PRO A 191 14.60 -18.31 10.28
CA PRO A 191 14.86 -18.88 11.59
C PRO A 191 13.86 -19.96 12.03
N LEU A 192 12.69 -20.02 11.41
CA LEU A 192 11.58 -20.90 11.82
C LEU A 192 11.68 -22.27 11.13
N SER A 193 12.64 -23.10 11.50
CA SER A 193 12.83 -24.45 10.93
C SER A 193 11.78 -25.45 11.37
N ASP A 194 11.38 -25.40 12.66
CA ASP A 194 10.49 -26.34 13.31
C ASP A 194 9.28 -25.66 13.98
N THR A 195 9.05 -24.40 13.63
CA THR A 195 8.00 -23.58 14.22
C THR A 195 6.92 -23.26 13.19
N GLU A 196 5.69 -23.53 13.54
CA GLU A 196 4.51 -23.20 12.73
C GLU A 196 4.28 -21.69 12.74
N PHE A 197 4.01 -21.13 11.57
CA PHE A 197 3.68 -19.72 11.41
C PHE A 197 2.60 -19.49 10.38
N ILE A 198 1.96 -18.34 10.44
CA ILE A 198 1.03 -17.85 9.42
C ILE A 198 1.36 -16.41 9.06
N THR A 199 0.91 -15.97 7.90
CA THR A 199 1.07 -14.58 7.45
C THR A 199 -0.28 -13.96 7.12
N PHE A 200 -0.59 -12.82 7.74
CA PHE A 200 -1.69 -11.94 7.32
C PHE A 200 -1.13 -10.85 6.42
N ILE A 201 -1.82 -10.61 5.32
CA ILE A 201 -1.43 -9.64 4.29
C ILE A 201 -2.55 -8.62 4.09
N ILE A 202 -2.18 -7.34 4.07
CA ILE A 202 -2.96 -6.27 3.46
C ILE A 202 -2.22 -5.89 2.18
N SER A 203 -2.84 -6.18 1.04
CA SER A 203 -2.18 -6.09 -0.26
C SER A 203 -2.37 -4.72 -0.91
N ASP A 204 -1.25 -4.12 -1.34
CA ASP A 204 -1.19 -2.95 -2.21
C ASP A 204 -0.68 -3.32 -3.62
N THR A 205 -0.74 -4.60 -3.99
CA THR A 205 -0.35 -5.13 -5.29
C THR A 205 -1.56 -5.61 -6.10
N ASN A 206 -1.34 -6.05 -7.32
CA ASN A 206 -2.38 -6.67 -8.13
C ASN A 206 -2.72 -8.07 -7.61
N ASP A 207 -3.92 -8.54 -7.93
CA ASP A 207 -4.36 -9.89 -7.62
C ASP A 207 -3.40 -10.93 -8.22
N GLY A 208 -3.00 -11.89 -7.41
CA GLY A 208 -2.04 -12.93 -7.80
C GLY A 208 -0.56 -12.54 -7.62
N ASP A 209 -0.27 -11.30 -7.18
CA ASP A 209 1.10 -10.81 -6.94
C ASP A 209 1.40 -10.56 -5.46
N GLU A 210 0.76 -11.32 -4.57
CA GLU A 210 0.90 -11.17 -3.11
C GLU A 210 2.33 -11.42 -2.62
N SER A 211 3.11 -12.21 -3.38
CA SER A 211 4.55 -12.42 -3.11
C SER A 211 5.38 -11.15 -3.27
N SER A 212 4.83 -10.11 -3.91
CA SER A 212 5.45 -8.80 -4.08
C SER A 212 5.20 -7.86 -2.91
N VAL A 213 4.16 -8.08 -2.09
CA VAL A 213 3.87 -7.24 -0.93
C VAL A 213 5.08 -7.21 0.02
N GLY A 214 5.61 -6.01 0.25
CA GLY A 214 6.82 -5.83 1.05
C GLY A 214 8.06 -6.61 0.53
N SER A 215 8.10 -6.98 -0.75
CA SER A 215 9.11 -7.87 -1.37
C SER A 215 9.09 -9.29 -0.79
N GLY A 216 7.93 -9.76 -0.31
CA GLY A 216 7.68 -11.12 0.17
C GLY A 216 8.56 -11.57 1.34
N PRO A 217 8.54 -10.89 2.50
CA PRO A 217 9.45 -11.24 3.59
C PRO A 217 9.24 -12.65 4.16
N THR A 218 8.02 -13.19 4.03
CA THR A 218 7.63 -14.51 4.52
C THR A 218 7.23 -15.50 3.41
N LEU A 219 7.10 -14.99 2.18
CA LEU A 219 6.70 -15.78 1.02
C LEU A 219 7.90 -16.08 0.12
N PRO A 220 7.98 -17.27 -0.49
CA PRO A 220 9.07 -17.59 -1.39
C PRO A 220 9.06 -16.66 -2.60
N ALA A 221 10.26 -16.45 -3.16
CA ALA A 221 10.40 -15.75 -4.42
C ALA A 221 9.69 -16.51 -5.54
N ASP A 222 9.13 -15.78 -6.49
CA ASP A 222 8.61 -16.36 -7.72
C ASP A 222 9.69 -17.17 -8.44
N VAL A 223 9.31 -18.33 -8.96
CA VAL A 223 10.20 -19.22 -9.72
C VAL A 223 10.68 -18.56 -11.01
N ASP A 224 9.78 -17.78 -11.63
CA ASP A 224 10.00 -17.09 -12.90
C ASP A 224 10.52 -15.66 -12.74
N ALA A 225 11.00 -15.30 -11.52
CA ALA A 225 11.54 -13.96 -11.26
C ALA A 225 12.70 -13.63 -12.24
N PRO A 226 12.75 -12.39 -12.76
CA PRO A 226 13.81 -11.94 -13.66
C PRO A 226 15.21 -12.17 -13.09
N GLU A 227 16.18 -12.45 -13.96
CA GLU A 227 17.56 -12.65 -13.56
C GLU A 227 18.19 -11.32 -13.10
N PRO A 228 18.68 -11.19 -11.85
CA PRO A 228 19.09 -9.90 -11.27
C PRO A 228 20.18 -9.18 -12.07
N LEU A 229 21.20 -9.90 -12.58
CA LEU A 229 22.28 -9.27 -13.35
C LEU A 229 21.78 -8.74 -14.71
N GLN A 230 20.84 -9.44 -15.37
CA GLN A 230 20.24 -8.97 -16.61
C GLN A 230 19.41 -7.70 -16.38
N VAL A 231 18.68 -7.63 -15.26
CA VAL A 231 17.96 -6.41 -14.88
C VAL A 231 18.93 -5.24 -14.71
N LEU A 232 20.04 -5.43 -14.02
CA LEU A 232 21.05 -4.37 -13.86
C LEU A 232 21.68 -3.93 -15.18
N GLU A 233 21.90 -4.86 -16.10
CA GLU A 233 22.44 -4.57 -17.43
C GLU A 233 21.45 -3.75 -18.26
N SER A 234 20.19 -4.18 -18.34
CA SER A 234 19.13 -3.54 -19.14
C SER A 234 18.84 -2.11 -18.69
N HIS A 235 18.96 -1.83 -17.39
CA HIS A 235 18.74 -0.50 -16.81
C HIS A 235 20.04 0.30 -16.57
N GLY A 236 21.21 -0.18 -17.02
CA GLY A 236 22.48 0.53 -16.92
C GLY A 236 23.02 0.73 -15.50
N LEU A 237 22.58 -0.10 -14.52
CA LEU A 237 22.88 0.08 -13.11
C LEU A 237 24.22 -0.52 -12.66
N ILE A 238 24.86 -1.37 -13.47
CA ILE A 238 26.12 -2.07 -13.07
C ILE A 238 27.25 -1.10 -12.68
N ARG A 239 27.29 0.09 -13.28
CA ARG A 239 28.38 1.06 -13.02
C ARG A 239 28.06 2.06 -11.92
N THR A 240 26.85 2.10 -11.44
CA THR A 240 26.37 3.13 -10.51
C THR A 240 26.02 2.59 -9.13
N LEU A 241 25.74 1.29 -9.02
CA LEU A 241 25.50 0.63 -7.74
C LEU A 241 26.77 0.51 -6.89
N PRO A 242 26.66 0.56 -5.55
CA PRO A 242 27.78 0.28 -4.64
C PRO A 242 28.41 -1.09 -4.89
N SER A 243 29.72 -1.18 -4.73
CA SER A 243 30.47 -2.42 -4.97
C SER A 243 30.04 -3.57 -4.04
N SER A 244 29.71 -3.27 -2.79
CA SER A 244 29.18 -4.22 -1.81
C SER A 244 27.87 -4.86 -2.28
N ILE A 245 26.96 -4.08 -2.84
CA ILE A 245 25.69 -4.52 -3.44
C ILE A 245 25.94 -5.40 -4.66
N LEU A 246 26.84 -4.96 -5.57
CA LEU A 246 27.17 -5.75 -6.77
C LEU A 246 27.80 -7.09 -6.43
N GLN A 247 28.66 -7.12 -5.40
CA GLN A 247 29.26 -8.36 -4.91
C GLN A 247 28.18 -9.30 -4.37
N ALA A 248 27.26 -8.80 -3.53
CA ALA A 248 26.17 -9.61 -3.00
C ALA A 248 25.27 -10.19 -4.11
N ILE A 249 24.99 -9.41 -5.16
CA ILE A 249 24.20 -9.89 -6.31
C ILE A 249 24.94 -11.00 -7.09
N ARG A 250 26.26 -10.88 -7.29
CA ARG A 250 27.07 -11.90 -7.99
C ARG A 250 27.23 -13.19 -7.19
N GLU A 251 27.26 -13.09 -5.88
CA GLU A 251 27.42 -14.23 -4.96
C GLU A 251 26.08 -14.85 -4.56
N TYR A 252 24.96 -14.21 -4.92
CA TYR A 252 23.63 -14.65 -4.53
C TYR A 252 23.34 -16.07 -5.03
N LYS A 253 23.03 -16.94 -4.09
CA LYS A 253 22.53 -18.27 -4.38
C LYS A 253 21.04 -18.32 -4.11
N LYS A 254 20.27 -18.63 -5.14
CA LYS A 254 18.81 -18.78 -5.02
C LYS A 254 18.51 -19.72 -3.85
N VAL A 255 17.83 -19.23 -2.83
CA VAL A 255 17.43 -20.04 -1.67
C VAL A 255 16.44 -21.10 -2.15
N ASP A 256 16.69 -22.37 -1.82
CA ASP A 256 15.81 -23.47 -2.24
C ASP A 256 14.39 -23.26 -1.67
N ALA A 257 13.43 -23.02 -2.54
CA ALA A 257 12.06 -22.71 -2.20
C ALA A 257 11.26 -23.89 -1.59
N ARG A 258 11.90 -25.01 -1.29
CA ARG A 258 11.27 -26.22 -0.71
C ARG A 258 10.96 -26.11 0.78
N ARG A 259 11.05 -24.92 1.37
CA ARG A 259 10.56 -24.71 2.74
C ARG A 259 9.04 -24.76 2.77
N ALA A 260 8.52 -25.51 3.73
CA ALA A 260 7.12 -25.79 3.92
C ALA A 260 6.26 -24.54 3.66
N PHE A 261 5.28 -24.68 2.79
CA PHE A 261 4.23 -23.69 2.56
C PHE A 261 3.55 -23.40 3.90
N SER A 262 3.79 -22.23 4.45
CA SER A 262 2.98 -21.74 5.58
C SER A 262 1.77 -21.00 5.04
N PRO A 263 0.60 -21.19 5.66
CA PRO A 263 -0.59 -20.49 5.24
C PRO A 263 -0.41 -18.97 5.28
N PHE A 264 -0.92 -18.30 4.24
CA PHE A 264 -1.07 -16.84 4.24
C PHE A 264 -2.51 -16.48 3.91
N TYR A 265 -2.94 -15.34 4.41
CA TYR A 265 -4.31 -14.86 4.27
C TYR A 265 -4.28 -13.39 3.86
N ILE A 266 -4.89 -13.08 2.73
CA ILE A 266 -5.14 -11.72 2.32
C ILE A 266 -6.38 -11.25 3.08
N LEU A 267 -6.21 -10.26 3.95
CA LEU A 267 -7.30 -9.73 4.75
C LEU A 267 -8.00 -8.58 4.05
N LEU A 268 -7.23 -7.77 3.33
CA LEU A 268 -7.69 -6.62 2.55
C LEU A 268 -6.83 -6.47 1.30
N ASP A 269 -7.47 -6.09 0.22
CA ASP A 269 -6.89 -5.69 -1.05
C ASP A 269 -7.74 -4.60 -1.71
N ASN A 270 -7.39 -4.20 -2.93
CA ASN A 270 -8.12 -3.16 -3.65
C ASN A 270 -9.56 -3.59 -3.98
N SER A 271 -9.82 -4.89 -4.20
CA SER A 271 -11.16 -5.39 -4.51
C SER A 271 -12.16 -5.11 -3.39
N VAL A 272 -11.72 -5.25 -2.13
CA VAL A 272 -12.56 -4.93 -0.95
C VAL A 272 -12.97 -3.43 -0.96
N ALA A 273 -12.07 -2.54 -1.37
CA ALA A 273 -12.38 -1.12 -1.48
C ALA A 273 -13.40 -0.84 -2.60
N LEU A 274 -13.22 -1.50 -3.76
CA LEU A 274 -14.13 -1.33 -4.90
C LEU A 274 -15.52 -1.90 -4.61
N ASP A 275 -15.60 -3.08 -4.00
CA ASP A 275 -16.86 -3.73 -3.62
C ASP A 275 -17.62 -2.89 -2.58
N ALA A 276 -16.93 -2.35 -1.58
CA ALA A 276 -17.53 -1.46 -0.58
C ALA A 276 -18.04 -0.16 -1.22
N ALA A 277 -17.32 0.40 -2.21
CA ALA A 277 -17.78 1.56 -2.96
C ALA A 277 -19.07 1.25 -3.75
N ALA A 278 -19.10 0.09 -4.43
CA ALA A 278 -20.28 -0.35 -5.18
C ALA A 278 -21.48 -0.65 -4.27
N GLU A 279 -21.26 -1.30 -3.13
CA GLU A 279 -22.28 -1.54 -2.12
C GLU A 279 -22.92 -0.23 -1.65
N ARG A 280 -22.08 0.77 -1.32
CA ARG A 280 -22.59 2.06 -0.87
C ARG A 280 -23.33 2.82 -1.97
N ALA A 281 -22.82 2.77 -3.20
CA ALA A 281 -23.50 3.36 -4.36
C ALA A 281 -24.87 2.73 -4.61
N ALA A 282 -24.99 1.40 -4.50
CA ALA A 282 -26.25 0.68 -4.63
C ALA A 282 -27.27 1.08 -3.53
N GLN A 283 -26.82 1.33 -2.30
CA GLN A 283 -27.67 1.85 -1.21
C GLN A 283 -28.20 3.26 -1.48
N MET A 284 -27.60 3.99 -2.43
CA MET A 284 -28.03 5.32 -2.88
C MET A 284 -28.81 5.26 -4.19
N ASP A 285 -29.22 4.08 -4.64
CA ASP A 285 -29.90 3.86 -5.93
C ASP A 285 -29.07 4.34 -7.15
N LEU A 286 -27.73 4.32 -7.05
CA LEU A 286 -26.83 4.67 -8.14
C LEU A 286 -26.49 3.42 -8.97
N TRP A 287 -26.49 3.58 -10.29
CA TRP A 287 -26.06 2.53 -11.20
C TRP A 287 -24.54 2.44 -11.26
N THR A 288 -23.97 1.30 -10.88
CA THR A 288 -22.52 1.14 -10.73
C THR A 288 -21.90 0.49 -11.96
N GLN A 289 -20.77 1.05 -12.40
CA GLN A 289 -19.86 0.49 -13.38
C GLN A 289 -18.44 0.40 -12.82
N PHE A 290 -17.70 -0.66 -13.15
CA PHE A 290 -16.28 -0.77 -12.85
C PHE A 290 -15.45 -0.48 -14.09
N ALA A 291 -14.43 0.36 -13.96
CA ALA A 291 -13.40 0.59 -14.97
C ALA A 291 -12.17 -0.28 -14.67
N SER A 292 -12.33 -1.60 -14.74
CA SER A 292 -11.30 -2.59 -14.43
C SER A 292 -10.10 -2.58 -15.37
N ASP A 293 -10.21 -1.93 -16.51
CA ASP A 293 -9.17 -1.71 -17.51
C ASP A 293 -8.46 -0.34 -17.37
N ILE A 294 -8.91 0.53 -16.44
CA ILE A 294 -8.32 1.85 -16.17
C ILE A 294 -7.73 1.82 -14.74
N VAL A 295 -6.55 1.24 -14.57
CA VAL A 295 -5.96 0.94 -13.26
C VAL A 295 -4.53 1.45 -13.09
N GLU A 296 -3.64 1.31 -14.09
CA GLU A 296 -2.19 1.56 -13.99
C GLU A 296 -1.62 2.39 -15.15
N GLN A 297 -2.49 3.02 -15.94
CA GLN A 297 -2.08 3.85 -17.07
C GLN A 297 -1.21 5.04 -16.63
N PRO A 298 -0.47 5.65 -17.58
CA PRO A 298 0.03 7.00 -17.40
C PRO A 298 -1.12 7.95 -17.00
N ILE A 299 -0.86 8.81 -16.03
CA ILE A 299 -1.91 9.62 -15.39
C ILE A 299 -2.64 10.55 -16.36
N ASP A 300 -1.95 11.05 -17.38
CA ASP A 300 -2.52 11.91 -18.43
C ASP A 300 -3.54 11.16 -19.28
N GLU A 301 -3.31 9.89 -19.55
CA GLU A 301 -4.24 9.03 -20.28
C GLU A 301 -5.38 8.56 -19.35
N GLY A 302 -5.05 8.03 -18.18
CA GLY A 302 -6.01 7.41 -17.26
C GLY A 302 -7.08 8.39 -16.75
N ALA A 303 -6.69 9.61 -16.37
CA ALA A 303 -7.62 10.64 -15.92
C ALA A 303 -8.65 11.04 -17.00
N VAL A 304 -8.19 11.19 -18.25
CA VAL A 304 -9.04 11.51 -19.40
C VAL A 304 -9.97 10.35 -19.76
N GLN A 305 -9.46 9.11 -19.74
CA GLN A 305 -10.26 7.91 -20.00
C GLN A 305 -11.39 7.74 -19.00
N LEU A 306 -11.13 7.98 -17.70
CA LEU A 306 -12.16 7.91 -16.64
C LEU A 306 -13.28 8.90 -16.89
N VAL A 307 -12.96 10.17 -17.16
CA VAL A 307 -13.97 11.21 -17.41
C VAL A 307 -14.76 10.89 -18.67
N ASN A 308 -14.10 10.55 -19.78
CA ASN A 308 -14.78 10.24 -21.04
C ASN A 308 -15.75 9.06 -20.87
N ARG A 309 -15.32 7.97 -20.22
CA ARG A 309 -16.17 6.80 -19.96
C ARG A 309 -17.40 7.16 -19.10
N ALA A 310 -17.22 7.97 -18.08
CA ALA A 310 -18.34 8.40 -17.24
C ALA A 310 -19.35 9.26 -18.03
N LEU A 311 -18.88 10.16 -18.90
CA LEU A 311 -19.72 11.00 -19.77
C LEU A 311 -20.44 10.21 -20.86
N GLU A 312 -19.87 9.08 -21.32
CA GLU A 312 -20.50 8.17 -22.28
C GLU A 312 -21.63 7.35 -21.66
N ALA A 313 -21.63 7.18 -20.33
CA ALA A 313 -22.68 6.47 -19.61
C ALA A 313 -23.97 7.29 -19.64
N LYS A 314 -24.93 6.87 -20.47
CA LYS A 314 -26.21 7.58 -20.70
C LYS A 314 -27.25 7.40 -19.57
N ALA A 315 -26.89 6.75 -18.47
CA ALA A 315 -27.79 6.52 -17.35
C ALA A 315 -27.65 7.65 -16.32
N PRO A 316 -28.71 8.43 -16.06
CA PRO A 316 -28.69 9.40 -14.97
C PRO A 316 -28.53 8.67 -13.63
N GLY A 317 -27.74 9.24 -12.71
CA GLY A 317 -27.46 8.62 -11.43
C GLY A 317 -26.48 7.43 -11.53
N SER A 318 -25.42 7.57 -12.34
CA SER A 318 -24.38 6.54 -12.45
C SER A 318 -23.12 6.87 -11.69
N VAL A 319 -22.43 5.81 -11.26
CA VAL A 319 -21.10 5.87 -10.66
C VAL A 319 -20.13 4.95 -11.41
N LEU A 320 -19.01 5.50 -11.85
CA LEU A 320 -17.87 4.76 -12.37
C LEU A 320 -16.84 4.61 -11.26
N ILE A 321 -16.45 3.40 -10.94
CA ILE A 321 -15.48 3.06 -9.90
C ILE A 321 -14.24 2.46 -10.54
N SER A 322 -13.06 2.93 -10.14
CA SER A 322 -11.77 2.40 -10.57
C SER A 322 -10.81 2.34 -9.38
N GLY A 323 -9.97 1.32 -9.37
CA GLY A 323 -8.90 1.13 -8.40
C GLY A 323 -7.51 1.23 -9.03
N GLY A 324 -6.52 0.63 -8.40
CA GLY A 324 -5.15 0.61 -8.90
C GLY A 324 -4.36 1.88 -8.61
N GLU A 325 -3.25 2.10 -9.32
CA GLU A 325 -2.36 3.25 -9.14
C GLU A 325 -1.88 3.76 -10.49
N PHE A 326 -2.23 4.98 -10.87
CA PHE A 326 -1.68 5.60 -12.07
C PHE A 326 -0.20 5.94 -11.90
N SER A 327 0.58 5.75 -12.95
CA SER A 327 1.95 6.25 -12.98
C SER A 327 1.97 7.76 -13.19
N CYS A 328 2.68 8.48 -12.30
CA CYS A 328 2.72 9.94 -12.28
C CYS A 328 4.17 10.42 -12.24
N ALA A 329 4.61 11.07 -13.31
CA ALA A 329 5.93 11.69 -13.38
C ALA A 329 5.92 13.05 -12.67
N VAL A 330 6.94 13.31 -11.85
CA VAL A 330 7.12 14.60 -11.19
C VAL A 330 7.96 15.52 -12.08
N SER A 331 7.38 16.65 -12.49
CA SER A 331 8.02 17.61 -13.43
C SER A 331 8.56 18.87 -12.76
N GLY A 332 8.18 19.15 -11.52
CA GLY A 332 8.52 20.38 -10.79
C GLY A 332 8.80 20.16 -9.30
N ASN A 333 8.86 21.26 -8.56
CA ASN A 333 9.13 21.26 -7.12
C ASN A 333 7.86 21.50 -6.27
N GLY A 334 6.68 21.40 -6.90
CA GLY A 334 5.42 21.58 -6.21
C GLY A 334 5.08 20.41 -5.27
N ARG A 335 3.97 20.56 -4.57
CA ARG A 335 3.44 19.54 -3.66
C ARG A 335 2.20 18.90 -4.24
N GLY A 336 2.15 17.56 -4.20
CA GLY A 336 1.03 16.78 -4.73
C GLY A 336 1.36 15.31 -4.82
N GLY A 337 0.50 14.59 -5.52
CA GLY A 337 0.67 13.18 -5.83
C GLY A 337 -0.31 12.77 -6.93
N ARG A 338 -0.35 11.47 -7.24
CA ARG A 338 -1.12 10.92 -8.37
C ARG A 338 -2.64 11.11 -8.20
N ASN A 339 -3.17 11.07 -6.98
CA ASN A 339 -4.60 11.25 -6.77
C ASN A 339 -5.03 12.70 -6.98
N LEU A 340 -4.30 13.65 -6.41
CA LEU A 340 -4.51 15.08 -6.62
C LEU A 340 -4.37 15.45 -8.11
N GLU A 341 -3.34 14.93 -8.77
CA GLU A 341 -3.12 15.21 -10.20
C GLU A 341 -4.20 14.57 -11.08
N THR A 342 -4.67 13.35 -10.75
CA THR A 342 -5.81 12.72 -11.44
C THR A 342 -7.04 13.62 -11.40
N VAL A 343 -7.37 14.17 -10.23
CA VAL A 343 -8.53 15.06 -10.08
C VAL A 343 -8.32 16.38 -10.82
N LEU A 344 -7.11 16.95 -10.82
CA LEU A 344 -6.81 18.19 -11.55
C LEU A 344 -6.94 18.00 -13.07
N ARG A 345 -6.39 16.92 -13.62
CA ARG A 345 -6.55 16.57 -15.05
C ARG A 345 -8.00 16.29 -15.41
N SER A 346 -8.73 15.62 -14.53
CA SER A 346 -10.16 15.38 -14.70
C SER A 346 -10.97 16.68 -14.70
N ALA A 347 -10.67 17.63 -13.82
CA ALA A 347 -11.31 18.94 -13.77
C ALA A 347 -11.05 19.75 -15.06
N ILE A 348 -9.82 19.72 -15.59
CA ILE A 348 -9.49 20.34 -16.88
C ILE A 348 -10.32 19.70 -17.98
N ARG A 349 -10.35 18.37 -18.05
CA ARG A 349 -11.15 17.66 -19.07
C ARG A 349 -12.62 17.97 -19.00
N LEU A 350 -13.21 18.05 -17.80
CA LEU A 350 -14.62 18.45 -17.60
C LEU A 350 -14.88 19.86 -18.09
N SER A 351 -13.92 20.78 -17.96
CA SER A 351 -14.07 22.18 -18.44
C SER A 351 -14.04 22.34 -19.97
N GLU A 352 -13.55 21.33 -20.68
CA GLU A 352 -13.48 21.30 -22.15
C GLU A 352 -14.76 20.77 -22.80
N VAL A 353 -15.63 20.15 -22.02
CA VAL A 353 -16.87 19.51 -22.51
C VAL A 353 -18.04 20.35 -22.06
N GLU A 354 -19.01 20.62 -22.97
CA GLU A 354 -20.28 21.22 -22.57
C GLU A 354 -21.02 20.25 -21.65
N PRO A 355 -21.29 20.64 -20.37
CA PRO A 355 -21.89 19.74 -19.43
C PRO A 355 -23.36 19.51 -19.79
N THR A 356 -23.69 18.31 -20.23
CA THR A 356 -25.09 17.84 -20.38
C THR A 356 -25.65 17.30 -19.08
N THR A 357 -24.78 17.00 -18.10
CA THR A 357 -25.07 16.41 -16.79
C THR A 357 -24.09 16.95 -15.76
N HIS A 358 -24.49 17.00 -14.49
CA HIS A 358 -23.55 17.25 -13.40
C HIS A 358 -22.59 16.07 -13.26
N THR A 359 -21.31 16.35 -13.14
CA THR A 359 -20.26 15.33 -13.01
C THR A 359 -19.30 15.69 -11.89
N VAL A 360 -19.06 14.73 -10.99
CA VAL A 360 -18.13 14.86 -9.87
C VAL A 360 -17.07 13.77 -9.97
N VAL A 361 -15.81 14.14 -9.81
CA VAL A 361 -14.67 13.23 -9.77
C VAL A 361 -14.01 13.30 -8.39
N LEU A 362 -13.79 12.15 -7.78
CA LEU A 362 -13.02 11.96 -6.56
C LEU A 362 -11.89 10.96 -6.83
N SER A 363 -10.69 11.26 -6.39
CA SER A 363 -9.58 10.30 -6.34
C SER A 363 -8.83 10.47 -5.03
N ALA A 364 -8.59 9.35 -4.33
CA ALA A 364 -7.88 9.36 -3.06
C ALA A 364 -7.15 8.04 -2.80
N GLY A 365 -5.96 8.14 -2.19
CA GLY A 365 -5.21 7.00 -1.67
C GLY A 365 -5.82 6.51 -0.35
N THR A 366 -5.96 5.20 -0.21
CA THR A 366 -6.53 4.61 1.02
C THR A 366 -5.60 4.73 2.22
N ASP A 367 -4.29 4.97 2.03
CA ASP A 367 -3.33 5.21 3.11
C ASP A 367 -3.39 6.64 3.70
N GLY A 368 -4.18 7.52 3.06
CA GLY A 368 -4.45 8.88 3.55
C GLY A 368 -3.41 9.92 3.18
N ILE A 369 -2.41 9.57 2.37
CA ILE A 369 -1.31 10.44 1.94
C ILE A 369 -1.10 10.30 0.44
N ASP A 370 -1.08 11.42 -0.29
CA ASP A 370 -0.87 11.42 -1.72
C ASP A 370 0.47 12.09 -2.09
N GLY A 371 1.47 11.28 -2.40
CA GLY A 371 2.80 11.72 -2.78
C GLY A 371 3.48 12.55 -1.69
N SER A 372 3.73 13.83 -1.96
CA SER A 372 4.30 14.81 -1.01
C SER A 372 3.23 15.63 -0.26
N SER A 373 1.94 15.38 -0.51
CA SER A 373 0.81 16.03 0.14
C SER A 373 0.47 15.37 1.48
N PHE A 374 -0.14 16.12 2.40
CA PHE A 374 -0.77 15.56 3.60
C PHE A 374 -2.24 15.15 3.36
N ALA A 375 -2.80 15.42 2.18
CA ALA A 375 -4.14 15.01 1.81
C ALA A 375 -4.11 13.62 1.18
N ALA A 376 -5.19 12.86 1.34
CA ALA A 376 -5.42 11.59 0.66
C ALA A 376 -5.67 11.76 -0.84
N GLY A 377 -6.27 12.90 -1.22
CA GLY A 377 -6.66 13.20 -2.58
C GLY A 377 -7.52 14.46 -2.65
N ALA A 378 -8.36 14.54 -3.68
CA ALA A 378 -9.26 15.68 -3.87
C ALA A 378 -10.59 15.27 -4.51
N ILE A 379 -11.50 16.26 -4.59
CA ILE A 379 -12.78 16.17 -5.29
C ILE A 379 -12.94 17.37 -6.22
N ALA A 380 -13.43 17.15 -7.43
CA ALA A 380 -13.70 18.20 -8.42
C ALA A 380 -15.03 17.97 -9.13
N ASP A 381 -15.51 19.03 -9.80
CA ASP A 381 -16.68 19.00 -10.66
C ASP A 381 -16.48 19.94 -11.88
N GLU A 382 -17.48 20.05 -12.74
CA GLU A 382 -17.46 20.88 -13.94
C GLU A 382 -17.24 22.39 -13.67
N THR A 383 -17.36 22.84 -12.41
CA THR A 383 -17.12 24.26 -12.04
C THR A 383 -15.73 24.48 -11.44
N THR A 384 -14.97 23.44 -11.17
CA THR A 384 -13.67 23.57 -10.48
C THR A 384 -12.71 24.51 -11.19
N VAL A 385 -12.59 24.41 -12.53
CA VAL A 385 -11.72 25.29 -13.32
C VAL A 385 -12.23 26.74 -13.36
N SER A 386 -13.56 26.96 -13.42
CA SER A 386 -14.12 28.34 -13.38
C SER A 386 -13.89 28.98 -12.01
N ARG A 387 -14.07 28.25 -10.90
CA ARG A 387 -13.74 28.73 -9.55
C ARG A 387 -12.24 29.06 -9.39
N ALA A 388 -11.37 28.26 -9.99
CA ALA A 388 -9.94 28.54 -9.98
C ALA A 388 -9.60 29.84 -10.73
N ARG A 389 -10.22 30.08 -11.89
CA ARG A 389 -10.06 31.31 -12.67
C ARG A 389 -10.53 32.56 -11.92
N GLU A 390 -11.58 32.47 -11.11
CA GLU A 390 -12.03 33.56 -10.22
C GLU A 390 -10.98 33.92 -9.16
N LEU A 391 -10.09 32.98 -8.82
CA LEU A 391 -8.93 33.14 -7.95
C LEU A 391 -7.64 33.45 -8.72
N GLU A 392 -7.72 33.79 -10.00
CA GLU A 392 -6.59 34.06 -10.91
C GLU A 392 -5.62 32.88 -11.02
N MET A 393 -6.10 31.63 -10.87
CA MET A 393 -5.31 30.41 -10.97
C MET A 393 -5.50 29.74 -12.34
N ASP A 394 -4.39 29.41 -13.04
CA ASP A 394 -4.40 28.55 -14.21
C ASP A 394 -4.07 27.09 -13.81
N PRO A 395 -4.98 26.13 -13.98
CA PRO A 395 -4.75 24.74 -13.62
C PRO A 395 -3.55 24.12 -14.35
N ASN A 396 -3.21 24.57 -15.57
CA ASN A 396 -2.07 24.05 -16.31
C ASN A 396 -0.73 24.46 -15.70
N ASP A 397 -0.65 25.65 -15.10
CA ASP A 397 0.54 26.08 -14.37
C ASP A 397 0.81 25.19 -13.15
N PHE A 398 -0.24 24.74 -12.45
CA PHE A 398 -0.12 23.82 -11.32
C PHE A 398 0.28 22.41 -11.77
N LEU A 399 -0.23 21.92 -12.88
CA LEU A 399 0.24 20.65 -13.48
C LEU A 399 1.71 20.73 -13.86
N ALA A 400 2.14 21.79 -14.55
CA ALA A 400 3.53 21.95 -15.00
C ALA A 400 4.53 21.97 -13.84
N ARG A 401 4.09 22.44 -12.65
CA ARG A 401 4.91 22.47 -11.43
C ARG A 401 4.75 21.24 -10.54
N SER A 402 3.89 20.29 -10.89
CA SER A 402 3.46 19.18 -10.00
C SER A 402 2.92 19.67 -8.65
N ASP A 403 2.09 20.75 -8.66
CA ASP A 403 1.65 21.47 -7.47
C ASP A 403 0.12 21.39 -7.26
N SER A 404 -0.45 20.23 -7.54
CA SER A 404 -1.89 19.96 -7.43
C SER A 404 -2.44 20.15 -6.00
N HIS A 405 -1.60 20.00 -4.97
CA HIS A 405 -2.01 20.24 -3.59
C HIS A 405 -2.39 21.71 -3.38
N ALA A 406 -1.54 22.66 -3.76
CA ALA A 406 -1.82 24.08 -3.58
C ALA A 406 -3.06 24.53 -4.37
N PHE A 407 -3.31 23.94 -5.54
CA PHE A 407 -4.52 24.18 -6.32
C PHE A 407 -5.79 23.82 -5.54
N PHE A 408 -5.87 22.59 -5.01
CA PHE A 408 -7.07 22.15 -4.30
C PHE A 408 -7.19 22.71 -2.88
N GLU A 409 -6.07 23.06 -2.24
CA GLU A 409 -6.07 23.75 -0.95
C GLU A 409 -6.73 25.14 -1.08
N ALA A 410 -6.39 25.89 -2.13
CA ALA A 410 -7.00 27.19 -2.41
C ALA A 410 -8.51 27.13 -2.69
N LEU A 411 -8.97 26.02 -3.30
CA LEU A 411 -10.39 25.79 -3.60
C LEU A 411 -11.17 25.17 -2.43
N GLY A 412 -10.50 24.67 -1.39
CA GLY A 412 -11.13 23.95 -0.29
C GLY A 412 -11.63 22.56 -0.67
N ASP A 413 -11.04 21.95 -1.71
CA ASP A 413 -11.48 20.68 -2.30
C ASP A 413 -10.56 19.48 -1.94
N LEU A 414 -9.61 19.65 -1.01
CA LEU A 414 -8.78 18.58 -0.49
C LEU A 414 -9.59 17.57 0.34
N ILE A 415 -9.25 16.29 0.21
CA ILE A 415 -9.72 15.22 1.09
C ILE A 415 -8.59 14.92 2.08
N VAL A 416 -8.79 15.29 3.34
CA VAL A 416 -7.80 15.14 4.40
C VAL A 416 -8.31 14.14 5.43
N THR A 417 -7.65 12.98 5.50
CA THR A 417 -7.95 11.91 6.48
C THR A 417 -6.87 11.80 7.53
N GLY A 418 -5.65 12.29 7.24
CA GLY A 418 -4.43 11.87 7.90
C GLY A 418 -4.07 10.42 7.55
N PRO A 419 -2.94 9.90 8.05
CA PRO A 419 -2.57 8.51 7.89
C PRO A 419 -3.66 7.57 8.44
N THR A 420 -4.12 6.63 7.61
CA THR A 420 -5.29 5.79 7.93
C THR A 420 -4.92 4.48 8.62
N GLY A 421 -3.65 4.08 8.57
CA GLY A 421 -3.19 2.79 9.07
C GLY A 421 -3.64 1.59 8.23
N THR A 422 -4.03 1.83 6.97
CA THR A 422 -4.26 0.81 5.95
C THR A 422 -3.56 1.22 4.65
N ASN A 423 -3.48 0.33 3.67
CA ASN A 423 -3.08 0.66 2.29
C ASN A 423 -3.55 -0.45 1.35
N VAL A 424 -4.61 -0.16 0.62
CA VAL A 424 -5.14 -1.03 -0.44
C VAL A 424 -5.24 -0.25 -1.76
N ARG A 425 -4.22 0.55 -2.07
CA ARG A 425 -4.11 1.38 -3.29
C ARG A 425 -5.09 2.56 -3.32
N ASP A 426 -5.34 3.08 -4.53
CA ASP A 426 -6.22 4.23 -4.75
C ASP A 426 -7.66 3.82 -5.03
N LEU A 427 -8.57 4.72 -4.72
CA LEU A 427 -9.97 4.67 -5.12
C LEU A 427 -10.30 5.90 -5.97
N ARG A 428 -10.87 5.67 -7.14
CA ARG A 428 -11.36 6.71 -8.05
C ARG A 428 -12.85 6.52 -8.27
N ILE A 429 -13.62 7.59 -8.13
CA ILE A 429 -15.09 7.61 -8.23
C ILE A 429 -15.47 8.74 -9.18
N VAL A 430 -16.24 8.44 -10.22
CA VAL A 430 -16.86 9.48 -11.06
C VAL A 430 -18.36 9.30 -11.04
N LEU A 431 -19.05 10.32 -10.53
CA LEU A 431 -20.52 10.37 -10.44
C LEU A 431 -21.11 11.28 -11.49
N THR A 432 -22.18 10.83 -12.13
CA THR A 432 -22.94 11.63 -13.12
C THR A 432 -24.42 11.61 -12.81
N ALA A 433 -25.13 12.77 -12.95
CA ALA A 433 -26.59 12.88 -12.75
C ALA A 433 -27.22 13.98 -13.61
#